data_ab2fffdebea255fca36383dd6e7df2bf
#
_entry.id   ab2fffdebea255fca36383dd6e7df2bf
#
_cell.length_a   1.000
_cell.length_b   1.000
_cell.length_c   1.000
_cell.angle_alpha   90.00
_cell.angle_beta   90.00
_cell.angle_gamma   90.00
#
_symmetry.space_group_name_H-M   'P 1'
#
loop_
_entity.id
_entity.type
_entity.pdbx_description
1 polymer ?
#
loop_
_entity_poly.entity_id
_entity_poly.type
_entity_poly.pdbx_seq_one_letter_code
_entity_poly.pdbx_strand_id
1 'polypeptide(L)'
;MMIDFMEQIMSQLRAMQTEAVDRGTLQINVTSSVNAFPVERAEISISYTGVPESTLEKIQTDSSGQTETIELAAPPEEWSLDIEEDRQPYSEYTLSIKAPGFEQVNIAGTEILANVKAIQNIQMKPADQSGEENQVFVIPAHTLYGDYPPKIAEAEIKPVMETGEIVLSRVVVPEYIVVHDGSPRDSTATNYYVKYKDYIKNVASSEIYATWPENTIRANVLAIMSFTLNRVYTEWYRNKGYDFTITSSTAFDHKWIPERNIFDSISVIVDELFADYLSRPNVRQPILTQYCDGRRVSCPNWLTQWGSKALGDQGLTAIEILRYYYGDDMYINTAQEISGIPSSWPGYTLEKGASGEKVRQMQEQLRVISEAYPAIPKVEADGIYGPATVQAVEKFQSVFGLPVTGAVDYSTWYKISEIYVGVSRIAELV
;
A
#
# COMPACT_ATOMS: atom_id res chain seq x y z
N MET A 1 10.02 33.84 5.20
CA MET A 1 9.15 32.68 4.94
C MET A 1 9.14 32.25 3.46
N MET A 2 8.64 33.05 2.48
CA MET A 2 8.68 32.65 1.06
C MET A 2 10.10 32.68 0.45
N ILE A 3 10.96 33.59 0.89
CA ILE A 3 12.37 33.66 0.48
C ILE A 3 13.16 32.49 1.05
N ASP A 4 12.96 32.14 2.33
CA ASP A 4 13.63 31.00 2.97
C ASP A 4 13.25 29.67 2.31
N PHE A 5 11.97 29.51 1.92
CA PHE A 5 11.48 28.33 1.20
C PHE A 5 12.11 28.21 -0.20
N MET A 6 12.21 29.31 -0.95
CA MET A 6 12.86 29.34 -2.26
C MET A 6 14.38 29.07 -2.15
N GLU A 7 15.04 29.59 -1.12
CA GLU A 7 16.46 29.30 -0.87
C GLU A 7 16.69 27.84 -0.49
N GLN A 8 15.78 27.22 0.26
CA GLN A 8 15.83 25.81 0.62
C GLN A 8 15.64 24.92 -0.61
N ILE A 9 14.67 25.22 -1.49
CA ILE A 9 14.47 24.51 -2.77
C ILE A 9 15.69 24.69 -3.67
N MET A 10 16.20 25.90 -3.80
CA MET A 10 17.40 26.17 -4.63
C MET A 10 18.65 25.53 -4.05
N SER A 11 18.74 25.39 -2.73
CA SER A 11 19.81 24.65 -2.04
C SER A 11 19.70 23.15 -2.33
N GLN A 12 18.51 22.57 -2.24
CA GLN A 12 18.26 21.16 -2.60
C GLN A 12 18.56 20.88 -4.08
N LEU A 13 18.11 21.76 -5.00
CA LEU A 13 18.41 21.64 -6.44
C LEU A 13 19.91 21.76 -6.73
N ARG A 14 20.63 22.62 -5.99
CA ARG A 14 22.09 22.74 -6.12
C ARG A 14 22.82 21.55 -5.54
N ALA A 15 22.38 21.02 -4.40
CA ALA A 15 22.93 19.79 -3.81
C ALA A 15 22.76 18.60 -4.77
N MET A 16 21.59 18.47 -5.40
CA MET A 16 21.31 17.44 -6.41
C MET A 16 22.17 17.58 -7.70
N GLN A 17 22.69 18.78 -7.99
CA GLN A 17 23.56 19.02 -9.15
C GLN A 17 25.07 18.77 -8.88
N THR A 18 25.47 18.70 -7.62
CA THR A 18 26.89 18.64 -7.21
C THR A 18 27.32 17.36 -6.51
N GLU A 19 26.40 16.56 -5.99
CA GLU A 19 26.69 15.24 -5.39
C GLU A 19 26.31 14.11 -6.35
N ALA A 20 26.95 12.94 -6.20
CA ALA A 20 26.57 11.74 -6.95
C ALA A 20 25.07 11.45 -6.70
N VAL A 21 24.28 11.62 -7.73
CA VAL A 21 22.83 11.45 -7.67
C VAL A 21 22.52 10.03 -8.12
N ASP A 22 21.89 9.26 -7.22
CA ASP A 22 21.33 7.95 -7.56
C ASP A 22 20.02 8.11 -8.34
N ARG A 23 19.45 7.00 -8.75
CA ARG A 23 18.18 6.97 -9.48
C ARG A 23 17.22 5.96 -8.83
N GLY A 24 15.96 6.34 -8.78
CA GLY A 24 14.86 5.43 -8.59
C GLY A 24 13.99 5.36 -9.83
N THR A 25 12.99 4.50 -9.82
CA THR A 25 12.06 4.38 -10.93
C THR A 25 10.63 4.65 -10.51
N LEU A 26 9.82 5.13 -11.44
CA LEU A 26 8.40 5.43 -11.24
C LEU A 26 7.56 4.78 -12.33
N GLN A 27 6.50 4.10 -11.93
CA GLN A 27 5.41 3.66 -12.79
C GLN A 27 4.09 4.26 -12.29
N ILE A 28 3.25 4.74 -13.20
CA ILE A 28 1.96 5.34 -12.88
C ILE A 28 0.85 4.48 -13.46
N ASN A 29 -0.13 4.15 -12.61
CA ASN A 29 -1.31 3.38 -12.97
C ASN A 29 -2.54 4.27 -12.81
N VAL A 30 -3.33 4.42 -13.87
CA VAL A 30 -4.52 5.28 -13.89
C VAL A 30 -5.76 4.45 -14.18
N THR A 31 -6.72 4.49 -13.26
CA THR A 31 -8.01 3.82 -13.39
C THR A 31 -9.16 4.79 -13.16
N SER A 32 -10.35 4.44 -13.62
CA SER A 32 -11.57 5.16 -13.29
C SER A 32 -12.03 4.85 -11.86
N SER A 33 -12.43 5.86 -11.10
CA SER A 33 -12.95 5.70 -9.74
C SER A 33 -14.31 4.97 -9.68
N VAL A 34 -15.02 4.89 -10.80
CA VAL A 34 -16.39 4.32 -10.84
C VAL A 34 -16.38 2.81 -11.05
N ASN A 35 -15.43 2.27 -11.85
CA ASN A 35 -15.49 0.88 -12.31
C ASN A 35 -14.13 0.18 -12.35
N ALA A 36 -13.09 0.79 -11.80
CA ALA A 36 -11.71 0.29 -11.81
C ALA A 36 -11.16 -0.07 -13.21
N PHE A 37 -11.79 0.45 -14.30
CA PHE A 37 -11.29 0.24 -15.66
C PHE A 37 -10.06 1.10 -15.91
N PRO A 38 -9.09 0.59 -16.68
CA PRO A 38 -7.90 1.35 -17.02
C PRO A 38 -8.27 2.59 -17.85
N VAL A 39 -7.59 3.71 -17.58
CA VAL A 39 -7.70 4.94 -18.36
C VAL A 39 -6.54 4.99 -19.34
N GLU A 40 -6.82 4.65 -20.60
CA GLU A 40 -5.85 4.69 -21.70
C GLU A 40 -5.60 6.14 -22.14
N ARG A 41 -4.35 6.44 -22.50
CA ARG A 41 -3.91 7.76 -23.03
C ARG A 41 -4.12 8.91 -22.04
N ALA A 42 -4.09 8.63 -20.74
CA ALA A 42 -3.96 9.69 -19.77
C ALA A 42 -2.58 10.36 -19.94
N GLU A 43 -2.57 11.68 -20.11
CA GLU A 43 -1.35 12.46 -20.23
C GLU A 43 -0.82 12.82 -18.86
N ILE A 44 0.43 12.48 -18.56
CA ILE A 44 1.09 12.76 -17.30
C ILE A 44 2.28 13.68 -17.56
N SER A 45 2.30 14.81 -16.87
CA SER A 45 3.45 15.72 -16.81
C SER A 45 4.12 15.60 -15.45
N ILE A 46 5.44 15.43 -15.43
CA ILE A 46 6.25 15.26 -14.22
C ILE A 46 7.19 16.45 -14.08
N SER A 47 7.24 17.05 -12.89
CA SER A 47 8.13 18.15 -12.54
C SER A 47 8.68 17.96 -11.13
N TYR A 48 9.74 18.69 -10.76
CA TYR A 48 10.15 18.74 -9.36
C TYR A 48 9.08 19.43 -8.52
N THR A 49 8.83 18.93 -7.31
CA THR A 49 7.90 19.58 -6.37
C THR A 49 8.41 20.98 -6.03
N GLY A 50 7.50 21.97 -6.09
CA GLY A 50 7.81 23.38 -5.90
C GLY A 50 8.34 24.12 -7.15
N VAL A 51 8.59 23.42 -8.27
CA VAL A 51 9.04 24.02 -9.54
C VAL A 51 8.19 23.50 -10.70
N PRO A 52 6.88 23.78 -10.74
CA PRO A 52 5.95 23.18 -11.71
C PRO A 52 6.26 23.53 -13.18
N GLU A 53 6.98 24.63 -13.43
CA GLU A 53 7.40 25.05 -14.77
C GLU A 53 8.57 24.21 -15.32
N SER A 54 9.24 23.44 -14.47
CA SER A 54 10.34 22.53 -14.86
C SER A 54 9.81 21.16 -15.27
N THR A 55 8.92 21.08 -16.26
CA THR A 55 8.48 19.78 -16.79
C THR A 55 9.70 18.98 -17.25
N LEU A 56 9.95 17.85 -16.58
CA LEU A 56 11.05 16.94 -16.88
C LEU A 56 10.65 15.91 -17.91
N GLU A 57 9.46 15.32 -17.74
CA GLU A 57 8.94 14.23 -18.56
C GLU A 57 7.46 14.45 -18.89
N LYS A 58 7.06 13.96 -20.07
CA LYS A 58 5.65 13.82 -20.48
C LYS A 58 5.45 12.43 -21.02
N ILE A 59 4.58 11.69 -20.40
CA ILE A 59 4.30 10.29 -20.74
C ILE A 59 2.80 10.06 -20.79
N GLN A 60 2.40 8.91 -21.36
CA GLN A 60 0.99 8.52 -21.46
C GLN A 60 0.80 7.09 -20.98
N THR A 61 -0.42 6.79 -20.53
CA THR A 61 -0.83 5.43 -20.19
C THR A 61 -1.17 4.61 -21.44
N ASP A 62 -0.88 3.32 -21.36
CA ASP A 62 -1.25 2.31 -22.34
C ASP A 62 -2.71 1.80 -22.15
N SER A 63 -3.09 0.76 -22.89
CA SER A 63 -4.41 0.13 -22.78
C SER A 63 -4.70 -0.56 -21.44
N SER A 64 -3.68 -0.76 -20.59
CA SER A 64 -3.82 -1.24 -19.21
C SER A 64 -3.89 -0.08 -18.20
N GLY A 65 -3.92 1.17 -18.67
CA GLY A 65 -3.87 2.35 -17.81
C GLY A 65 -2.51 2.58 -17.16
N GLN A 66 -1.43 1.99 -17.70
CA GLN A 66 -0.09 2.03 -17.12
C GLN A 66 0.86 2.83 -18.00
N THR A 67 1.78 3.56 -17.37
CA THR A 67 2.92 4.15 -18.08
C THR A 67 4.04 3.14 -18.22
N GLU A 68 4.95 3.41 -19.14
CA GLU A 68 6.30 2.84 -19.04
C GLU A 68 6.92 3.22 -17.70
N THR A 69 7.87 2.41 -17.23
CA THR A 69 8.67 2.72 -16.05
C THR A 69 9.75 3.72 -16.44
N ILE A 70 9.81 4.85 -15.77
CA ILE A 70 10.79 5.91 -16.02
C ILE A 70 11.81 6.01 -14.90
N GLU A 71 13.02 6.45 -15.22
CA GLU A 71 14.05 6.74 -14.24
C GLU A 71 14.01 8.21 -13.82
N LEU A 72 14.04 8.46 -12.51
CA LEU A 72 14.06 9.79 -11.92
C LEU A 72 15.23 9.91 -10.94
N ALA A 73 15.76 11.12 -10.79
CA ALA A 73 16.85 11.39 -9.85
C ALA A 73 16.38 11.16 -8.40
N ALA A 74 17.24 10.53 -7.61
CA ALA A 74 17.04 10.31 -6.18
C ALA A 74 18.33 10.66 -5.42
N PRO A 75 18.26 11.03 -4.12
CA PRO A 75 19.44 11.14 -3.29
C PRO A 75 20.18 9.80 -3.14
N PRO A 76 21.45 9.81 -2.69
CA PRO A 76 22.20 8.57 -2.44
C PRO A 76 21.41 7.60 -1.54
N GLU A 77 21.45 6.32 -1.88
CA GLU A 77 20.74 5.25 -1.15
C GLU A 77 21.11 5.23 0.32
N GLU A 78 22.39 5.49 0.62
CA GLU A 78 22.95 5.50 1.98
C GLU A 78 22.19 6.43 2.93
N TRP A 79 21.57 7.52 2.42
CA TRP A 79 20.80 8.44 3.25
C TRP A 79 19.55 7.80 3.85
N SER A 80 18.98 6.81 3.21
CA SER A 80 17.85 6.03 3.72
C SER A 80 18.28 4.85 4.60
N LEU A 81 19.56 4.56 4.66
CA LEU A 81 20.13 3.43 5.39
C LEU A 81 20.81 3.83 6.71
N ASP A 82 21.15 5.10 6.90
CA ASP A 82 21.84 5.62 8.06
C ASP A 82 20.88 6.33 9.02
N ILE A 83 20.81 5.83 10.26
CA ILE A 83 19.97 6.42 11.31
C ILE A 83 20.42 7.84 11.71
N GLU A 84 21.69 8.17 11.55
CA GLU A 84 22.26 9.48 11.92
C GLU A 84 22.12 10.52 10.79
N GLU A 85 21.65 10.12 9.60
CA GLU A 85 21.49 11.02 8.47
C GLU A 85 20.28 11.95 8.65
N ASP A 86 20.49 13.26 8.56
CA ASP A 86 19.45 14.27 8.71
C ASP A 86 18.93 14.84 7.37
N ARG A 87 19.62 14.53 6.25
CA ARG A 87 19.18 14.94 4.92
C ARG A 87 17.99 14.11 4.45
N GLN A 88 17.14 14.69 3.61
CA GLN A 88 15.99 14.02 3.04
C GLN A 88 16.44 12.89 2.10
N PRO A 89 16.10 11.61 2.39
CA PRO A 89 16.63 10.48 1.63
C PRO A 89 15.84 10.16 0.35
N TYR A 90 14.92 11.01 -0.07
CA TYR A 90 14.09 10.87 -1.26
C TYR A 90 13.95 12.18 -2.00
N SER A 91 13.74 12.12 -3.31
CA SER A 91 13.30 13.27 -4.10
C SER A 91 11.78 13.32 -4.15
N GLU A 92 11.24 14.54 -4.29
CA GLU A 92 9.80 14.78 -4.40
C GLU A 92 9.47 15.30 -5.81
N TYR A 93 8.48 14.66 -6.44
CA TYR A 93 8.00 15.05 -7.76
C TYR A 93 6.51 15.42 -7.72
N THR A 94 6.14 16.37 -8.57
CA THR A 94 4.75 16.73 -8.81
C THR A 94 4.28 16.10 -10.12
N LEU A 95 3.15 15.40 -10.02
CA LEU A 95 2.49 14.76 -11.16
C LEU A 95 1.22 15.55 -11.50
N SER A 96 1.03 15.86 -12.77
CA SER A 96 -0.21 16.44 -13.30
C SER A 96 -0.80 15.49 -14.34
N ILE A 97 -1.97 14.94 -14.07
CA ILE A 97 -2.61 13.89 -14.85
C ILE A 97 -3.88 14.42 -15.50
N LYS A 98 -4.00 14.27 -16.82
CA LYS A 98 -5.16 14.67 -17.61
C LYS A 98 -5.62 13.56 -18.51
N ALA A 99 -6.95 13.35 -18.57
CA ALA A 99 -7.54 12.44 -19.52
C ALA A 99 -8.88 13.01 -20.01
N PRO A 100 -9.27 12.82 -21.30
CA PRO A 100 -10.54 13.29 -21.80
C PRO A 100 -11.73 12.66 -21.05
N GLY A 101 -12.65 13.49 -20.57
CA GLY A 101 -13.83 13.04 -19.83
C GLY A 101 -13.59 12.75 -18.34
N PHE A 102 -12.42 13.13 -17.80
CA PHE A 102 -12.09 12.99 -16.39
C PHE A 102 -11.64 14.33 -15.77
N GLU A 103 -11.84 14.47 -14.48
CA GLU A 103 -11.25 15.56 -13.70
C GLU A 103 -9.73 15.47 -13.69
N GLN A 104 -9.05 16.62 -13.75
CA GLN A 104 -7.59 16.65 -13.65
C GLN A 104 -7.16 16.32 -12.23
N VAL A 105 -6.11 15.49 -12.09
CA VAL A 105 -5.48 15.17 -10.81
C VAL A 105 -4.08 15.76 -10.74
N ASN A 106 -3.76 16.43 -9.64
CA ASN A 106 -2.42 16.92 -9.35
C ASN A 106 -1.95 16.34 -8.01
N ILE A 107 -0.77 15.73 -8.00
CA ILE A 107 -0.16 15.14 -6.81
C ILE A 107 1.20 15.78 -6.61
N ALA A 108 1.41 16.47 -5.51
CA ALA A 108 2.70 17.03 -5.11
C ALA A 108 3.33 16.20 -4.00
N GLY A 109 4.63 15.91 -4.10
CA GLY A 109 5.35 15.14 -3.10
C GLY A 109 5.44 13.63 -3.38
N THR A 110 5.23 13.18 -4.63
CA THR A 110 5.52 11.78 -5.01
C THR A 110 6.98 11.47 -4.72
N GLU A 111 7.23 10.54 -3.80
CA GLU A 111 8.57 10.22 -3.29
C GLU A 111 9.29 9.19 -4.16
N ILE A 112 10.55 9.48 -4.50
CA ILE A 112 11.44 8.58 -5.23
C ILE A 112 12.68 8.30 -4.39
N LEU A 113 12.84 7.03 -4.01
CA LEU A 113 14.02 6.49 -3.32
C LEU A 113 14.99 5.88 -4.35
N ALA A 114 16.27 5.89 -4.03
CA ALA A 114 17.30 5.27 -4.86
C ALA A 114 17.09 3.75 -4.98
N ASN A 115 17.35 3.21 -6.16
CA ASN A 115 17.32 1.77 -6.47
C ASN A 115 15.98 1.07 -6.21
N VAL A 116 14.90 1.83 -6.00
CA VAL A 116 13.56 1.32 -5.70
C VAL A 116 12.58 1.75 -6.78
N LYS A 117 11.62 0.88 -7.07
CA LYS A 117 10.49 1.19 -7.94
C LYS A 117 9.34 1.76 -7.12
N ALA A 118 9.01 3.02 -7.36
CA ALA A 118 7.81 3.66 -6.88
C ALA A 118 6.63 3.38 -7.83
N ILE A 119 5.44 3.21 -7.28
CA ILE A 119 4.19 3.00 -8.00
C ILE A 119 3.19 4.06 -7.54
N GLN A 120 2.73 4.90 -8.47
CA GLN A 120 1.66 5.86 -8.22
C GLN A 120 0.35 5.32 -8.79
N ASN A 121 -0.56 4.90 -7.93
CA ASN A 121 -1.91 4.52 -8.33
C ASN A 121 -2.83 5.75 -8.26
N ILE A 122 -3.62 5.98 -9.30
CA ILE A 122 -4.50 7.14 -9.43
C ILE A 122 -5.88 6.66 -9.85
N GLN A 123 -6.90 7.14 -9.14
CA GLN A 123 -8.30 6.91 -9.50
C GLN A 123 -8.93 8.23 -9.97
N MET A 124 -9.08 8.39 -11.29
CA MET A 124 -9.69 9.58 -11.87
C MET A 124 -11.21 9.53 -11.79
N LYS A 125 -11.82 10.63 -11.34
CA LYS A 125 -13.29 10.80 -11.40
C LYS A 125 -13.72 11.23 -12.79
N PRO A 126 -14.82 10.67 -13.35
CA PRO A 126 -15.42 11.22 -14.55
C PRO A 126 -15.79 12.69 -14.35
N ALA A 127 -15.50 13.52 -15.33
CA ALA A 127 -15.83 14.94 -15.27
C ALA A 127 -17.36 15.14 -15.33
N ASP A 128 -17.88 15.95 -14.41
CA ASP A 128 -19.28 16.38 -14.45
C ASP A 128 -19.50 17.44 -15.52
N GLN A 129 -20.76 17.59 -15.99
CA GLN A 129 -21.14 18.63 -16.98
C GLN A 129 -21.01 20.07 -16.44
N SER A 130 -20.69 20.26 -15.17
CA SER A 130 -20.68 21.53 -14.47
C SER A 130 -19.32 22.26 -14.42
N GLY A 131 -18.25 21.68 -14.92
CA GLY A 131 -16.93 22.31 -14.98
C GLY A 131 -15.78 21.39 -14.59
N GLU A 132 -14.57 21.78 -15.00
CA GLU A 132 -13.34 21.06 -14.63
C GLU A 132 -13.03 21.32 -13.14
N GLU A 133 -13.34 20.36 -12.27
CA GLU A 133 -12.79 20.34 -10.90
C GLU A 133 -11.40 19.72 -10.96
N ASN A 134 -10.42 20.44 -10.42
CA ASN A 134 -9.06 19.95 -10.25
C ASN A 134 -8.91 19.34 -8.86
N GLN A 135 -8.56 18.06 -8.80
CA GLN A 135 -8.19 17.41 -7.55
C GLN A 135 -6.71 17.68 -7.25
N VAL A 136 -6.41 18.16 -6.05
CA VAL A 136 -5.04 18.43 -5.64
C VAL A 136 -4.75 17.67 -4.35
N PHE A 137 -3.72 16.84 -4.40
CA PHE A 137 -3.22 16.09 -3.25
C PHE A 137 -1.80 16.52 -2.93
N VAL A 138 -1.46 16.58 -1.65
CA VAL A 138 -0.12 16.88 -1.17
C VAL A 138 0.33 15.77 -0.25
N ILE A 139 1.40 15.10 -0.60
CA ILE A 139 2.05 14.08 0.22
C ILE A 139 3.00 14.79 1.17
N PRO A 140 2.74 14.76 2.50
CA PRO A 140 3.63 15.36 3.49
C PRO A 140 4.90 14.51 3.65
N ALA A 141 5.89 15.07 4.35
CA ALA A 141 7.16 14.40 4.62
C ALA A 141 6.97 13.00 5.25
N HIS A 142 7.81 12.05 4.85
CA HIS A 142 7.83 10.68 5.36
C HIS A 142 8.01 10.64 6.89
N THR A 143 7.42 9.64 7.58
CA THR A 143 7.45 9.59 9.07
C THR A 143 8.84 9.47 9.66
N LEU A 144 9.76 8.81 8.98
CA LEU A 144 11.16 8.70 9.42
C LEU A 144 11.99 9.97 9.20
N TYR A 145 11.48 10.93 8.42
CA TYR A 145 12.15 12.20 8.13
C TYR A 145 11.44 13.39 8.79
N GLY A 146 10.11 13.45 8.72
CA GLY A 146 9.30 14.52 9.29
C GLY A 146 9.15 14.44 10.82
N ASP A 147 8.65 15.51 11.45
CA ASP A 147 8.35 15.55 12.87
C ASP A 147 6.91 15.11 13.13
N TYR A 148 6.77 14.01 13.87
CA TYR A 148 5.49 13.43 14.23
C TYR A 148 5.36 13.26 15.75
N PRO A 149 4.16 13.37 16.33
CA PRO A 149 3.97 13.19 17.75
C PRO A 149 4.19 11.73 18.17
N PRO A 150 4.63 11.49 19.41
CA PRO A 150 4.72 10.14 19.96
C PRO A 150 3.35 9.46 20.01
N LYS A 151 3.32 8.17 19.79
CA LYS A 151 2.11 7.35 19.86
C LYS A 151 1.63 7.22 21.31
N ILE A 152 0.32 7.32 21.51
CA ILE A 152 -0.33 7.12 22.82
C ILE A 152 -0.28 5.63 23.16
N ALA A 153 0.28 5.30 24.33
CA ALA A 153 0.40 3.92 24.79
C ALA A 153 -0.96 3.30 25.09
N GLU A 154 -1.17 2.09 24.59
CA GLU A 154 -2.36 1.29 24.83
C GLU A 154 -2.00 -0.14 25.23
N ALA A 155 -2.92 -0.87 25.87
CA ALA A 155 -2.71 -2.27 26.19
C ALA A 155 -2.61 -3.12 24.91
N GLU A 156 -1.66 -4.04 24.87
CA GLU A 156 -1.45 -4.96 23.76
C GLU A 156 -2.68 -5.82 23.46
N ILE A 157 -3.30 -6.35 24.52
CA ILE A 157 -4.57 -7.06 24.47
C ILE A 157 -5.64 -6.16 25.07
N LYS A 158 -6.64 -5.83 24.28
CA LYS A 158 -7.78 -5.02 24.77
C LYS A 158 -8.68 -5.87 25.64
N PRO A 159 -9.10 -5.40 26.81
CA PRO A 159 -10.07 -6.11 27.63
C PRO A 159 -11.39 -6.23 26.83
N VAL A 160 -11.97 -7.42 26.84
CA VAL A 160 -13.34 -7.61 26.38
C VAL A 160 -14.22 -6.92 27.39
N MET A 161 -14.87 -5.84 27.01
CA MET A 161 -15.77 -5.13 27.93
C MET A 161 -17.00 -5.99 28.24
N GLU A 162 -17.36 -6.11 29.50
CA GLU A 162 -18.56 -6.83 29.96
C GLU A 162 -19.86 -6.13 29.53
N THR A 163 -19.77 -5.01 28.82
CA THR A 163 -20.90 -4.14 28.44
C THR A 163 -21.63 -4.59 27.17
N GLY A 164 -21.28 -5.73 26.58
CA GLY A 164 -21.97 -6.25 25.39
C GLY A 164 -21.52 -5.59 24.08
N GLU A 165 -20.37 -4.93 24.07
CA GLU A 165 -19.76 -4.38 22.88
C GLU A 165 -19.38 -5.50 21.89
N ILE A 166 -19.58 -5.23 20.61
CA ILE A 166 -19.34 -6.20 19.53
C ILE A 166 -17.85 -6.41 19.40
N VAL A 167 -17.37 -7.57 19.82
CA VAL A 167 -16.04 -8.10 19.44
C VAL A 167 -16.30 -9.21 18.44
N LEU A 168 -15.57 -9.21 17.34
CA LEU A 168 -15.71 -10.26 16.34
C LEU A 168 -15.35 -11.63 16.96
N SER A 169 -16.11 -12.67 16.63
CA SER A 169 -15.86 -14.02 17.16
C SER A 169 -14.61 -14.69 16.56
N ARG A 170 -14.11 -14.14 15.46
CA ARG A 170 -12.94 -14.61 14.72
C ARG A 170 -12.22 -13.44 14.06
N VAL A 171 -10.96 -13.64 13.70
CA VAL A 171 -10.20 -12.63 12.96
C VAL A 171 -10.62 -12.69 11.50
N VAL A 172 -11.04 -11.55 10.97
CA VAL A 172 -11.50 -11.36 9.59
C VAL A 172 -10.65 -10.28 8.96
N VAL A 173 -10.10 -10.54 7.78
CA VAL A 173 -9.54 -9.49 6.93
C VAL A 173 -10.72 -8.78 6.25
N PRO A 174 -10.96 -7.51 6.53
CA PRO A 174 -12.08 -6.78 5.92
C PRO A 174 -11.77 -6.43 4.46
N GLU A 175 -12.79 -6.23 3.65
CA GLU A 175 -12.63 -5.74 2.30
C GLU A 175 -12.12 -4.29 2.30
N TYR A 176 -12.71 -3.45 3.14
CA TYR A 176 -12.39 -2.03 3.30
C TYR A 176 -12.05 -1.68 4.73
N ILE A 177 -11.14 -0.73 4.85
CA ILE A 177 -10.86 0.03 6.07
C ILE A 177 -11.45 1.42 5.90
N VAL A 178 -12.22 1.89 6.88
CA VAL A 178 -12.67 3.29 6.93
C VAL A 178 -11.62 4.09 7.69
N VAL A 179 -10.87 4.90 6.98
CA VAL A 179 -9.79 5.74 7.52
C VAL A 179 -10.34 7.15 7.79
N HIS A 180 -10.29 7.57 9.03
CA HIS A 180 -10.56 8.94 9.44
C HIS A 180 -9.28 9.76 9.31
N ASP A 181 -9.23 10.70 8.36
CA ASP A 181 -8.00 11.44 8.04
C ASP A 181 -7.73 12.59 9.01
N GLY A 182 -7.49 12.24 10.25
CA GLY A 182 -7.26 13.18 11.33
C GLY A 182 -7.16 12.50 12.69
N SER A 183 -7.20 13.29 13.76
CA SER A 183 -7.33 12.75 15.12
C SER A 183 -8.77 12.27 15.38
N PRO A 184 -9.01 11.32 16.30
CA PRO A 184 -10.36 10.74 16.50
C PRO A 184 -11.47 11.74 16.82
N ARG A 185 -11.11 12.93 17.33
CA ARG A 185 -12.08 13.98 17.73
C ARG A 185 -12.22 15.09 16.69
N ASP A 186 -11.52 15.01 15.59
CA ASP A 186 -11.62 16.02 14.52
C ASP A 186 -12.87 15.75 13.68
N SER A 187 -13.96 16.41 14.01
CA SER A 187 -15.23 16.28 13.28
C SER A 187 -15.21 16.88 11.86
N THR A 188 -14.12 17.53 11.46
CA THR A 188 -13.95 18.11 10.12
C THR A 188 -13.17 17.19 9.19
N ALA A 189 -12.52 16.16 9.74
CA ALA A 189 -11.73 15.20 8.98
C ALA A 189 -12.62 14.30 8.10
N THR A 190 -12.11 14.01 6.91
CA THR A 190 -12.81 13.15 5.94
C THR A 190 -12.62 11.67 6.28
N ASN A 191 -13.67 10.88 6.09
CA ASN A 191 -13.59 9.42 6.15
C ASN A 191 -13.38 8.85 4.75
N TYR A 192 -12.27 8.11 4.57
CA TYR A 192 -11.93 7.43 3.32
C TYR A 192 -12.21 5.93 3.42
N TYR A 193 -12.88 5.37 2.42
CA TYR A 193 -13.08 3.93 2.26
C TYR A 193 -11.95 3.36 1.41
N VAL A 194 -11.01 2.66 2.05
CA VAL A 194 -9.78 2.16 1.42
C VAL A 194 -9.77 0.65 1.47
N LYS A 195 -9.46 -0.03 0.37
CA LYS A 195 -9.26 -1.49 0.39
C LYS A 195 -8.17 -1.86 1.38
N TYR A 196 -8.36 -2.95 2.12
CA TYR A 196 -7.45 -3.34 3.21
C TYR A 196 -5.98 -3.42 2.76
N LYS A 197 -5.70 -4.10 1.65
CA LYS A 197 -4.33 -4.22 1.15
C LYS A 197 -3.74 -2.88 0.72
N ASP A 198 -4.53 -2.02 0.08
CA ASP A 198 -4.09 -0.68 -0.33
C ASP A 198 -3.82 0.20 0.88
N TYR A 199 -4.62 0.06 1.95
CA TYR A 199 -4.35 0.70 3.23
C TYR A 199 -2.99 0.27 3.81
N ILE A 200 -2.72 -1.03 3.90
CA ILE A 200 -1.45 -1.55 4.43
C ILE A 200 -0.25 -1.11 3.59
N LYS A 201 -0.36 -1.17 2.25
CA LYS A 201 0.70 -0.73 1.32
C LYS A 201 1.01 0.76 1.50
N ASN A 202 -0.02 1.60 1.63
CA ASN A 202 0.10 3.04 1.86
C ASN A 202 0.79 3.32 3.21
N VAL A 203 0.31 2.72 4.29
CA VAL A 203 0.89 2.87 5.64
C VAL A 203 2.35 2.42 5.65
N ALA A 204 2.66 1.23 5.16
CA ALA A 204 4.02 0.72 5.15
C ALA A 204 4.96 1.63 4.34
N SER A 205 4.50 2.13 3.18
CA SER A 205 5.26 3.08 2.37
C SER A 205 5.41 4.48 2.99
N SER A 206 4.60 4.81 4.01
CA SER A 206 4.69 6.06 4.76
C SER A 206 5.52 5.93 6.04
N GLU A 207 5.73 4.71 6.53
CA GLU A 207 6.27 4.43 7.86
C GLU A 207 7.69 3.85 7.82
N ILE A 208 8.11 3.19 6.72
CA ILE A 208 9.45 2.60 6.57
C ILE A 208 10.01 2.85 5.17
N TYR A 209 11.34 2.87 5.03
CA TYR A 209 11.96 3.00 3.71
C TYR A 209 12.02 1.66 2.98
N ALA A 210 11.65 1.69 1.71
CA ALA A 210 11.63 0.52 0.84
C ALA A 210 13.03 0.01 0.43
N THR A 211 14.08 0.75 0.77
CA THR A 211 15.50 0.39 0.63
C THR A 211 15.99 -0.56 1.74
N TRP A 212 15.20 -0.76 2.80
CA TRP A 212 15.60 -1.58 3.94
C TRP A 212 15.60 -3.08 3.62
N PRO A 213 16.33 -3.92 4.41
CA PRO A 213 16.34 -5.36 4.20
C PRO A 213 14.94 -5.97 4.18
N GLU A 214 14.72 -6.97 3.32
CA GLU A 214 13.41 -7.63 3.16
C GLU A 214 12.82 -8.11 4.47
N ASN A 215 13.62 -8.76 5.33
CA ASN A 215 13.15 -9.24 6.64
C ASN A 215 12.70 -8.10 7.57
N THR A 216 13.35 -6.93 7.47
CA THR A 216 12.92 -5.72 8.19
C THR A 216 11.56 -5.24 7.69
N ILE A 217 11.41 -5.16 6.36
CA ILE A 217 10.12 -4.76 5.75
C ILE A 217 9.03 -5.74 6.16
N ARG A 218 9.27 -7.05 6.08
CA ARG A 218 8.32 -8.10 6.50
C ARG A 218 7.92 -7.96 7.97
N ALA A 219 8.87 -7.71 8.87
CA ALA A 219 8.58 -7.53 10.30
C ALA A 219 7.68 -6.30 10.56
N ASN A 220 7.99 -5.17 9.92
CA ASN A 220 7.18 -3.95 10.06
C ASN A 220 5.80 -4.11 9.42
N VAL A 221 5.69 -4.71 8.25
CA VAL A 221 4.40 -5.01 7.59
C VAL A 221 3.52 -5.89 8.47
N LEU A 222 4.08 -6.97 9.06
CA LEU A 222 3.35 -7.83 10.00
C LEU A 222 2.88 -7.08 11.24
N ALA A 223 3.71 -6.17 11.78
CA ALA A 223 3.31 -5.31 12.89
C ALA A 223 2.16 -4.37 12.50
N ILE A 224 2.23 -3.69 11.35
CA ILE A 224 1.17 -2.81 10.82
C ILE A 224 -0.13 -3.60 10.63
N MET A 225 -0.07 -4.81 10.06
CA MET A 225 -1.24 -5.65 9.84
C MET A 225 -1.87 -6.13 11.14
N SER A 226 -1.07 -6.59 12.11
CA SER A 226 -1.56 -7.03 13.41
C SER A 226 -2.25 -5.88 14.16
N PHE A 227 -1.66 -4.70 14.16
CA PHE A 227 -2.27 -3.50 14.72
C PHE A 227 -3.61 -3.18 14.05
N THR A 228 -3.65 -3.18 12.72
CA THR A 228 -4.87 -2.89 11.95
C THR A 228 -5.96 -3.92 12.25
N LEU A 229 -5.62 -5.20 12.23
CA LEU A 229 -6.57 -6.29 12.54
C LEU A 229 -7.02 -6.30 14.00
N ASN A 230 -6.20 -5.78 14.95
CA ASN A 230 -6.65 -5.53 16.32
C ASN A 230 -7.77 -4.47 16.35
N ARG A 231 -7.60 -3.36 15.61
CA ARG A 231 -8.64 -2.31 15.51
C ARG A 231 -9.94 -2.84 14.92
N VAL A 232 -9.84 -3.68 13.90
CA VAL A 232 -11.00 -4.34 13.26
C VAL A 232 -11.65 -5.33 14.23
N TYR A 233 -10.87 -6.24 14.82
CA TYR A 233 -11.38 -7.29 15.69
C TYR A 233 -12.09 -6.75 16.92
N THR A 234 -11.56 -5.69 17.52
CA THR A 234 -12.10 -5.07 18.74
C THR A 234 -13.16 -4.01 18.46
N GLU A 235 -13.47 -3.71 17.20
CA GLU A 235 -14.35 -2.61 16.82
C GLU A 235 -14.03 -1.30 17.58
N TRP A 236 -12.72 -1.05 17.77
CA TRP A 236 -12.17 -0.11 18.76
C TRP A 236 -12.78 1.29 18.73
N TYR A 237 -12.97 1.86 17.55
CA TYR A 237 -13.59 3.17 17.40
C TYR A 237 -15.11 3.10 17.35
N ARG A 238 -15.68 2.09 16.70
CA ARG A 238 -17.13 1.91 16.60
C ARG A 238 -17.78 1.68 17.94
N ASN A 239 -17.13 0.92 18.83
CA ASN A 239 -17.57 0.73 20.22
C ASN A 239 -17.53 2.02 21.06
N LYS A 240 -16.88 3.08 20.56
CA LYS A 240 -16.84 4.42 21.15
C LYS A 240 -17.78 5.42 20.46
N GLY A 241 -18.63 4.92 19.55
CA GLY A 241 -19.62 5.73 18.83
C GLY A 241 -19.09 6.46 17.61
N TYR A 242 -17.89 6.11 17.11
CA TYR A 242 -17.35 6.62 15.85
C TYR A 242 -17.79 5.75 14.67
N ASP A 243 -17.79 6.31 13.46
CA ASP A 243 -18.19 5.65 12.20
C ASP A 243 -17.01 5.19 11.33
N PHE A 244 -15.79 5.14 11.88
CA PHE A 244 -14.58 4.74 11.21
C PHE A 244 -13.86 3.57 11.91
N THR A 245 -12.95 2.92 11.19
CA THR A 245 -12.18 1.78 11.69
C THR A 245 -10.88 2.19 12.36
N ILE A 246 -10.19 3.19 11.79
CA ILE A 246 -8.84 3.60 12.17
C ILE A 246 -8.61 5.07 11.77
N THR A 247 -7.60 5.72 12.35
CA THR A 247 -7.24 7.10 12.00
C THR A 247 -5.93 7.19 11.22
N SER A 248 -5.70 8.32 10.53
CA SER A 248 -4.41 8.64 9.90
C SER A 248 -3.41 9.29 10.87
N SER A 249 -3.79 9.46 12.13
CA SER A 249 -2.97 10.12 13.15
C SER A 249 -1.94 9.17 13.76
N THR A 250 -0.65 9.49 13.62
CA THR A 250 0.46 8.72 14.20
C THR A 250 0.41 8.63 15.73
N ALA A 251 -0.22 9.60 16.40
CA ALA A 251 -0.40 9.56 17.85
C ALA A 251 -1.33 8.43 18.30
N PHE A 252 -2.29 8.05 17.48
CA PHE A 252 -3.31 7.04 17.81
C PHE A 252 -3.10 5.73 17.04
N ASP A 253 -2.84 5.84 15.72
CA ASP A 253 -2.77 4.69 14.82
C ASP A 253 -1.57 4.81 13.88
N HIS A 254 -1.79 4.85 12.56
CA HIS A 254 -0.78 4.81 11.54
C HIS A 254 -0.77 6.09 10.68
N LYS A 255 0.35 6.39 10.02
CA LYS A 255 0.37 7.40 8.99
C LYS A 255 -0.18 6.81 7.69
N TRP A 256 -1.40 7.15 7.38
CA TRP A 256 -2.02 6.95 6.07
C TRP A 256 -2.15 8.31 5.36
N ILE A 257 -1.92 8.36 4.05
CA ILE A 257 -1.92 9.61 3.29
C ILE A 257 -2.72 9.39 2.00
N PRO A 258 -3.73 10.24 1.69
CA PRO A 258 -4.45 10.17 0.41
C PRO A 258 -3.49 10.24 -0.77
N GLU A 259 -3.71 9.39 -1.80
CA GLU A 259 -2.93 9.36 -3.05
C GLU A 259 -1.41 9.20 -2.88
N ARG A 260 -0.94 8.70 -1.74
CA ARG A 260 0.47 8.36 -1.54
C ARG A 260 0.94 7.32 -2.55
N ASN A 261 2.09 7.53 -3.20
CA ASN A 261 2.77 6.49 -3.95
C ASN A 261 3.25 5.36 -3.02
N ILE A 262 3.18 4.14 -3.49
CA ILE A 262 3.70 2.95 -2.81
C ILE A 262 4.99 2.47 -3.47
N PHE A 263 5.68 1.52 -2.83
CA PHE A 263 6.89 0.92 -3.38
C PHE A 263 6.68 -0.55 -3.70
N ASP A 264 7.22 -0.99 -4.83
CA ASP A 264 7.03 -2.33 -5.38
C ASP A 264 7.44 -3.45 -4.39
N SER A 265 8.62 -3.32 -3.76
CA SER A 265 9.10 -4.29 -2.75
C SER A 265 8.15 -4.43 -1.57
N ILE A 266 7.60 -3.33 -1.07
CA ILE A 266 6.60 -3.33 0.01
C ILE A 266 5.28 -3.94 -0.50
N SER A 267 4.86 -3.58 -1.72
CA SER A 267 3.61 -4.06 -2.31
C SER A 267 3.59 -5.58 -2.43
N VAL A 268 4.67 -6.19 -2.92
CA VAL A 268 4.82 -7.65 -3.05
C VAL A 268 4.71 -8.33 -1.68
N ILE A 269 5.42 -7.82 -0.68
CA ILE A 269 5.41 -8.36 0.69
C ILE A 269 3.99 -8.30 1.30
N VAL A 270 3.29 -7.19 1.11
CA VAL A 270 1.90 -7.06 1.60
C VAL A 270 0.98 -8.07 0.90
N ASP A 271 1.11 -8.26 -0.42
CA ASP A 271 0.30 -9.24 -1.15
C ASP A 271 0.58 -10.70 -0.71
N GLU A 272 1.79 -11.00 -0.24
CA GLU A 272 2.13 -12.31 0.32
C GLU A 272 1.55 -12.53 1.72
N LEU A 273 1.56 -11.50 2.57
CA LEU A 273 1.30 -11.63 4.01
C LEU A 273 -0.08 -11.12 4.46
N PHE A 274 -0.88 -10.53 3.59
CA PHE A 274 -2.03 -9.68 3.94
C PHE A 274 -3.06 -10.29 4.90
N ALA A 275 -3.08 -11.60 5.07
CA ALA A 275 -3.98 -12.25 6.03
C ALA A 275 -3.28 -12.64 7.34
N ASP A 276 -1.98 -12.39 7.47
CA ASP A 276 -1.21 -12.77 8.65
C ASP A 276 -1.29 -11.70 9.75
N TYR A 277 -1.25 -12.16 10.99
CA TYR A 277 -1.26 -11.31 12.18
C TYR A 277 -0.52 -11.97 13.33
N LEU A 278 -0.15 -11.17 14.33
CA LEU A 278 0.55 -11.62 15.52
C LEU A 278 -0.43 -11.90 16.65
N SER A 279 -0.19 -12.97 17.40
CA SER A 279 -1.05 -13.39 18.50
C SER A 279 -0.25 -13.95 19.68
N ARG A 280 -0.90 -14.04 20.85
CA ARG A 280 -0.43 -14.71 22.04
C ARG A 280 -1.02 -16.10 22.18
N PRO A 281 -0.38 -17.05 22.88
CA PRO A 281 -0.96 -18.35 23.18
C PRO A 281 -2.34 -18.21 23.86
N ASN A 282 -3.31 -18.97 23.37
CA ASN A 282 -4.69 -18.99 23.89
C ASN A 282 -5.47 -17.66 23.80
N VAL A 283 -4.96 -16.67 23.05
CA VAL A 283 -5.63 -15.40 22.78
C VAL A 283 -5.99 -15.34 21.29
N ARG A 284 -7.29 -15.18 20.98
CA ARG A 284 -7.75 -15.06 19.58
C ARG A 284 -7.52 -13.69 18.99
N GLN A 285 -7.52 -12.66 19.84
CA GLN A 285 -7.35 -11.28 19.44
C GLN A 285 -5.96 -11.08 18.85
N PRO A 286 -5.82 -10.43 17.66
CA PRO A 286 -4.54 -9.93 17.18
C PRO A 286 -3.92 -9.00 18.22
N ILE A 287 -2.63 -9.10 18.50
CA ILE A 287 -1.98 -8.17 19.43
C ILE A 287 -1.89 -6.77 18.82
N LEU A 288 -2.06 -5.75 19.65
CA LEU A 288 -1.86 -4.36 19.25
C LEU A 288 -0.36 -4.06 19.23
N THR A 289 0.25 -4.22 18.09
CA THR A 289 1.68 -4.06 17.85
C THR A 289 2.05 -2.58 17.71
N GLN A 290 2.11 -1.85 18.78
CA GLN A 290 2.57 -0.47 18.75
C GLN A 290 4.07 -0.40 18.41
N TYR A 291 4.47 0.67 17.72
CA TYR A 291 5.86 0.93 17.32
C TYR A 291 6.13 2.43 17.25
N CYS A 292 7.39 2.82 17.15
CA CYS A 292 7.85 4.17 16.85
C CYS A 292 9.13 4.13 15.99
N ASP A 293 9.60 5.29 15.55
CA ASP A 293 10.81 5.37 14.73
C ASP A 293 12.08 4.90 15.51
N GLY A 294 12.14 5.14 16.82
CA GLY A 294 13.29 4.79 17.67
C GLY A 294 14.46 5.75 17.57
N ARG A 295 14.31 6.88 16.88
CA ARG A 295 15.29 7.95 16.73
C ARG A 295 14.77 9.26 17.31
N ARG A 296 13.73 9.83 16.72
CA ARG A 296 13.11 11.10 17.13
C ARG A 296 12.11 10.90 18.26
N VAL A 297 11.49 9.74 18.28
CA VAL A 297 10.53 9.31 19.29
C VAL A 297 11.04 8.05 19.97
N SER A 298 11.19 8.08 21.28
CA SER A 298 11.44 6.87 22.07
C SER A 298 10.12 6.23 22.48
N CYS A 299 10.07 4.91 22.46
CA CYS A 299 8.88 4.16 22.84
C CYS A 299 9.19 3.06 23.87
N PRO A 300 8.23 2.73 24.76
CA PRO A 300 8.44 1.77 25.82
C PRO A 300 8.31 0.34 25.30
N ASN A 301 9.42 -0.38 25.14
CA ASN A 301 9.45 -1.81 24.78
C ASN A 301 8.61 -2.21 23.55
N TRP A 302 8.39 -1.28 22.62
CA TRP A 302 7.75 -1.53 21.35
C TRP A 302 8.79 -1.71 20.25
N LEU A 303 8.37 -2.23 19.10
CA LEU A 303 9.23 -2.25 17.94
C LEU A 303 9.68 -0.83 17.59
N THR A 304 11.00 -0.65 17.48
CA THR A 304 11.56 0.57 16.89
C THR A 304 11.91 0.30 15.43
N GLN A 305 11.43 1.16 14.53
CA GLN A 305 11.62 0.95 13.09
C GLN A 305 13.10 0.89 12.72
N TRP A 306 13.91 1.87 13.16
CA TRP A 306 15.36 1.84 12.97
C TRP A 306 16.06 0.66 13.69
N GLY A 307 15.58 0.28 14.86
CA GLY A 307 16.11 -0.90 15.55
C GLY A 307 15.80 -2.20 14.83
N SER A 308 14.61 -2.31 14.21
CA SER A 308 14.26 -3.46 13.37
C SER A 308 15.15 -3.56 12.12
N LYS A 309 15.53 -2.39 11.55
CA LYS A 309 16.51 -2.34 10.46
C LYS A 309 17.88 -2.83 10.92
N ALA A 310 18.37 -2.37 12.07
CA ALA A 310 19.65 -2.81 12.60
C ALA A 310 19.70 -4.33 12.88
N LEU A 311 18.58 -4.93 13.29
CA LEU A 311 18.47 -6.39 13.44
C LEU A 311 18.41 -7.11 12.08
N GLY A 312 17.70 -6.55 11.10
CA GLY A 312 17.68 -7.07 9.73
C GLY A 312 19.04 -7.03 9.04
N ASP A 313 19.82 -5.97 9.26
CA ASP A 313 21.21 -5.85 8.78
C ASP A 313 22.13 -6.93 9.38
N GLN A 314 21.82 -7.42 10.59
CA GLN A 314 22.50 -8.54 11.22
C GLN A 314 22.03 -9.91 10.71
N GLY A 315 21.07 -9.94 9.79
CA GLY A 315 20.56 -11.16 9.16
C GLY A 315 19.43 -11.86 9.93
N LEU A 316 18.82 -11.21 10.93
CA LEU A 316 17.67 -11.78 11.62
C LEU A 316 16.48 -11.91 10.68
N THR A 317 15.74 -12.99 10.82
CA THR A 317 14.46 -13.20 10.13
C THR A 317 13.36 -12.30 10.70
N ALA A 318 12.30 -12.08 9.95
CA ALA A 318 11.18 -11.26 10.39
C ALA A 318 10.59 -11.72 11.74
N ILE A 319 10.46 -13.05 11.96
CA ILE A 319 9.93 -13.59 13.22
C ILE A 319 10.91 -13.35 14.40
N GLU A 320 12.21 -13.44 14.18
CA GLU A 320 13.22 -13.15 15.22
C GLU A 320 13.22 -11.68 15.59
N ILE A 321 13.11 -10.76 14.59
CA ILE A 321 12.95 -9.32 14.82
C ILE A 321 11.69 -9.05 15.65
N LEU A 322 10.56 -9.63 15.28
CA LEU A 322 9.31 -9.43 16.02
C LEU A 322 9.38 -9.98 17.44
N ARG A 323 9.98 -11.16 17.65
CA ARG A 323 10.15 -11.74 18.99
C ARG A 323 11.09 -10.95 19.88
N TYR A 324 12.10 -10.32 19.29
CA TYR A 324 12.98 -9.42 20.05
C TYR A 324 12.21 -8.31 20.77
N TYR A 325 11.16 -7.78 20.12
CA TYR A 325 10.35 -6.67 20.67
C TYR A 325 9.10 -7.14 21.41
N TYR A 326 8.42 -8.15 20.90
CA TYR A 326 7.11 -8.59 21.44
C TYR A 326 7.20 -9.89 22.25
N GLY A 327 8.40 -10.48 22.42
CA GLY A 327 8.66 -11.67 23.24
C GLY A 327 8.54 -13.00 22.50
N ASP A 328 9.19 -14.03 23.06
CA ASP A 328 9.34 -15.35 22.42
C ASP A 328 8.04 -16.14 22.30
N ASP A 329 7.04 -15.83 23.10
CA ASP A 329 5.72 -16.47 23.09
C ASP A 329 4.76 -15.89 22.02
N MET A 330 5.22 -14.89 21.25
CA MET A 330 4.52 -14.37 20.10
C MET A 330 4.68 -15.30 18.88
N TYR A 331 3.60 -15.52 18.15
CA TYR A 331 3.60 -16.30 16.91
C TYR A 331 2.71 -15.67 15.83
N ILE A 332 2.94 -16.04 14.57
CA ILE A 332 2.19 -15.57 13.42
C ILE A 332 1.03 -16.54 13.17
N ASN A 333 -0.16 -15.99 13.01
CA ASN A 333 -1.38 -16.68 12.58
C ASN A 333 -1.89 -16.08 11.27
N THR A 334 -2.68 -16.88 10.54
CA THR A 334 -3.38 -16.43 9.35
C THR A 334 -4.88 -16.33 9.63
N ALA A 335 -5.52 -15.25 9.21
CA ALA A 335 -6.96 -15.06 9.34
C ALA A 335 -7.74 -16.12 8.55
N GLN A 336 -8.80 -16.64 9.17
CA GLN A 336 -9.62 -17.71 8.58
C GLN A 336 -10.60 -17.21 7.53
N GLU A 337 -10.91 -15.92 7.55
CA GLU A 337 -11.91 -15.30 6.69
C GLU A 337 -11.36 -14.02 6.07
N ILE A 338 -11.58 -13.88 4.77
CA ILE A 338 -11.27 -12.70 3.98
C ILE A 338 -12.56 -12.26 3.33
N SER A 339 -13.03 -11.04 3.67
CA SER A 339 -14.27 -10.48 3.16
C SER A 339 -14.12 -9.97 1.71
N GLY A 340 -15.24 -9.84 1.01
CA GLY A 340 -15.28 -9.25 -0.34
C GLY A 340 -14.73 -10.13 -1.46
N ILE A 341 -14.54 -11.43 -1.20
CA ILE A 341 -13.96 -12.37 -2.18
C ILE A 341 -14.97 -13.44 -2.56
N PRO A 342 -15.24 -13.65 -3.87
CA PRO A 342 -16.26 -14.59 -4.34
C PRO A 342 -15.90 -16.06 -4.06
N SER A 343 -14.63 -16.38 -3.84
CA SER A 343 -14.23 -17.75 -3.49
C SER A 343 -12.92 -17.84 -2.74
N SER A 344 -12.87 -18.76 -1.79
CA SER A 344 -11.67 -19.04 -1.01
C SER A 344 -10.56 -19.69 -1.84
N TRP A 345 -9.33 -19.42 -1.43
CA TRP A 345 -8.13 -20.07 -1.93
C TRP A 345 -8.27 -21.62 -1.86
N PRO A 346 -7.85 -22.36 -2.91
CA PRO A 346 -7.96 -23.82 -2.93
C PRO A 346 -7.04 -24.55 -1.94
N GLY A 347 -6.08 -23.85 -1.31
CA GLY A 347 -5.10 -24.45 -0.40
C GLY A 347 -3.82 -24.95 -1.07
N TYR A 348 -3.70 -24.78 -2.39
CA TYR A 348 -2.53 -25.19 -3.18
C TYR A 348 -2.39 -24.32 -4.43
N THR A 349 -1.16 -24.17 -4.90
CA THR A 349 -0.85 -23.42 -6.13
C THR A 349 -1.42 -24.13 -7.37
N LEU A 350 -2.11 -23.36 -8.23
CA LEU A 350 -2.55 -23.85 -9.54
C LEU A 350 -1.45 -23.54 -10.57
N GLU A 351 -1.01 -24.57 -11.26
CA GLU A 351 0.07 -24.45 -12.25
C GLU A 351 -0.20 -25.33 -13.49
N LYS A 352 0.65 -25.20 -14.50
CA LYS A 352 0.53 -25.96 -15.74
C LYS A 352 0.38 -27.46 -15.46
N GLY A 353 -0.69 -28.05 -15.99
CA GLY A 353 -1.08 -29.45 -15.78
C GLY A 353 -2.16 -29.64 -14.72
N ALA A 354 -2.46 -28.63 -13.90
CA ALA A 354 -3.60 -28.69 -12.99
C ALA A 354 -4.92 -28.71 -13.77
N SER A 355 -5.96 -29.31 -13.18
CA SER A 355 -7.30 -29.34 -13.76
C SER A 355 -8.38 -29.40 -12.68
N GLY A 356 -9.59 -29.00 -13.04
CA GLY A 356 -10.76 -29.06 -12.17
C GLY A 356 -11.47 -27.69 -12.02
N GLU A 357 -12.42 -27.67 -11.07
CA GLU A 357 -13.35 -26.55 -10.90
C GLU A 357 -12.64 -25.24 -10.49
N LYS A 358 -11.61 -25.33 -9.65
CA LYS A 358 -10.84 -24.15 -9.24
C LYS A 358 -10.04 -23.52 -10.39
N VAL A 359 -9.55 -24.34 -11.32
CA VAL A 359 -8.92 -23.87 -12.56
C VAL A 359 -9.96 -23.17 -13.44
N ARG A 360 -11.12 -23.80 -13.64
CA ARG A 360 -12.23 -23.22 -14.42
C ARG A 360 -12.67 -21.87 -13.86
N GLN A 361 -12.91 -21.81 -12.55
CA GLN A 361 -13.31 -20.58 -11.86
C GLN A 361 -12.29 -19.46 -12.07
N MET A 362 -11.01 -19.72 -11.91
CA MET A 362 -9.94 -18.76 -12.15
C MET A 362 -9.90 -18.32 -13.62
N GLN A 363 -10.06 -19.24 -14.58
CA GLN A 363 -10.13 -18.91 -16.01
C GLN A 363 -11.35 -18.02 -16.34
N GLU A 364 -12.52 -18.27 -15.74
CA GLU A 364 -13.71 -17.41 -15.87
C GLU A 364 -13.44 -15.98 -15.38
N GLN A 365 -12.80 -15.84 -14.23
CA GLN A 365 -12.42 -14.55 -13.69
C GLN A 365 -11.42 -13.83 -14.61
N LEU A 366 -10.36 -14.50 -15.08
CA LEU A 366 -9.40 -13.94 -16.02
C LEU A 366 -10.05 -13.51 -17.34
N ARG A 367 -11.02 -14.29 -17.84
CA ARG A 367 -11.76 -13.94 -19.05
C ARG A 367 -12.52 -12.62 -18.89
N VAL A 368 -13.21 -12.40 -17.77
CA VAL A 368 -13.91 -11.13 -17.48
C VAL A 368 -12.91 -10.00 -17.34
N ILE A 369 -11.81 -10.21 -16.62
CA ILE A 369 -10.75 -9.21 -16.46
C ILE A 369 -10.16 -8.82 -17.81
N SER A 370 -9.95 -9.76 -18.74
CA SER A 370 -9.39 -9.50 -20.06
C SER A 370 -10.28 -8.61 -20.95
N GLU A 371 -11.56 -8.45 -20.63
CA GLU A 371 -12.45 -7.52 -21.31
C GLU A 371 -12.16 -6.06 -20.92
N ALA A 372 -11.79 -5.82 -19.66
CA ALA A 372 -11.38 -4.51 -19.16
C ALA A 372 -9.88 -4.22 -19.41
N TYR A 373 -9.06 -5.25 -19.38
CA TYR A 373 -7.60 -5.19 -19.59
C TYR A 373 -7.17 -5.97 -20.83
N PRO A 374 -7.29 -5.40 -22.04
CA PRO A 374 -7.07 -6.12 -23.32
C PRO A 374 -5.64 -6.66 -23.50
N ALA A 375 -4.67 -6.16 -22.74
CA ALA A 375 -3.31 -6.68 -22.74
C ALA A 375 -3.23 -8.13 -22.21
N ILE A 376 -4.21 -8.57 -21.40
CA ILE A 376 -4.28 -9.94 -20.86
C ILE A 376 -4.98 -10.83 -21.89
N PRO A 377 -4.32 -11.91 -22.38
CA PRO A 377 -4.91 -12.80 -23.36
C PRO A 377 -6.21 -13.45 -22.84
N LYS A 378 -7.24 -13.54 -23.68
CA LYS A 378 -8.45 -14.27 -23.35
C LYS A 378 -8.16 -15.77 -23.26
N VAL A 379 -8.71 -16.40 -22.23
CA VAL A 379 -8.61 -17.85 -22.03
C VAL A 379 -9.98 -18.52 -22.08
N GLU A 380 -10.02 -19.76 -22.53
CA GLU A 380 -11.18 -20.65 -22.43
C GLU A 380 -11.31 -21.15 -20.98
N ALA A 381 -12.52 -21.13 -20.44
CA ALA A 381 -12.80 -21.67 -19.11
C ALA A 381 -13.10 -23.17 -19.17
N ASP A 382 -12.12 -23.93 -19.63
CA ASP A 382 -12.24 -25.40 -19.84
C ASP A 382 -11.88 -26.21 -18.58
N GLY A 383 -11.33 -25.57 -17.56
CA GLY A 383 -10.86 -26.21 -16.34
C GLY A 383 -9.53 -26.95 -16.48
N ILE A 384 -8.78 -26.69 -17.56
CA ILE A 384 -7.45 -27.26 -17.81
C ILE A 384 -6.39 -26.17 -17.81
N TYR A 385 -5.41 -26.25 -16.94
CA TYR A 385 -4.32 -25.26 -16.88
C TYR A 385 -3.28 -25.56 -17.98
N GLY A 386 -3.61 -25.12 -19.19
CA GLY A 386 -2.79 -25.28 -20.39
C GLY A 386 -1.84 -24.11 -20.63
N PRO A 387 -1.05 -24.13 -21.75
CA PRO A 387 -0.13 -23.06 -22.11
C PRO A 387 -0.79 -21.68 -22.26
N ALA A 388 -2.03 -21.61 -22.77
CA ALA A 388 -2.77 -20.37 -22.90
C ALA A 388 -3.10 -19.76 -21.54
N THR A 389 -3.44 -20.58 -20.54
CA THR A 389 -3.67 -20.15 -19.16
C THR A 389 -2.38 -19.62 -18.54
N VAL A 390 -1.23 -20.29 -18.76
CA VAL A 390 0.09 -19.80 -18.30
C VAL A 390 0.36 -18.39 -18.82
N GLN A 391 0.22 -18.16 -20.12
CA GLN A 391 0.46 -16.84 -20.75
C GLN A 391 -0.46 -15.74 -20.20
N ALA A 392 -1.74 -16.07 -19.97
CA ALA A 392 -2.68 -15.12 -19.40
C ALA A 392 -2.34 -14.76 -17.96
N VAL A 393 -1.92 -15.76 -17.16
CA VAL A 393 -1.50 -15.55 -15.77
C VAL A 393 -0.19 -14.75 -15.72
N GLU A 394 0.82 -15.06 -16.54
CA GLU A 394 2.05 -14.29 -16.63
C GLU A 394 1.77 -12.83 -16.98
N LYS A 395 0.89 -12.58 -17.95
CA LYS A 395 0.50 -11.22 -18.32
C LYS A 395 -0.30 -10.52 -17.23
N PHE A 396 -1.21 -11.23 -16.57
CA PHE A 396 -1.92 -10.72 -15.41
C PHE A 396 -0.96 -10.31 -14.29
N GLN A 397 -0.03 -11.18 -13.92
CA GLN A 397 0.99 -10.90 -12.91
C GLN A 397 1.83 -9.67 -13.27
N SER A 398 2.27 -9.57 -14.52
CA SER A 398 3.02 -8.42 -15.03
C SER A 398 2.22 -7.12 -14.94
N VAL A 399 0.93 -7.12 -15.31
CA VAL A 399 0.05 -5.94 -15.27
C VAL A 399 -0.20 -5.48 -13.84
N PHE A 400 -0.36 -6.41 -12.91
CA PHE A 400 -0.74 -6.08 -11.53
C PHE A 400 0.42 -6.12 -10.53
N GLY A 401 1.68 -6.09 -11.00
CA GLY A 401 2.88 -5.96 -10.17
C GLY A 401 3.13 -7.16 -9.26
N LEU A 402 2.78 -8.36 -9.70
CA LEU A 402 3.07 -9.61 -8.99
C LEU A 402 4.30 -10.28 -9.59
N PRO A 403 5.00 -11.17 -8.84
CA PRO A 403 6.05 -12.01 -9.41
C PRO A 403 5.53 -12.81 -10.60
N VAL A 404 6.18 -12.69 -11.76
CA VAL A 404 5.76 -13.32 -13.02
C VAL A 404 6.23 -14.77 -13.03
N THR A 405 5.41 -15.67 -12.52
CA THR A 405 5.69 -17.12 -12.39
C THR A 405 4.88 -17.98 -13.35
N GLY A 406 3.79 -17.45 -13.90
CA GLY A 406 2.82 -18.22 -14.69
C GLY A 406 2.04 -19.25 -13.88
N ALA A 407 2.15 -19.22 -12.55
CA ALA A 407 1.39 -20.06 -11.62
C ALA A 407 0.51 -19.16 -10.73
N VAL A 408 -0.65 -19.68 -10.32
CA VAL A 408 -1.56 -18.97 -9.42
C VAL A 408 -1.32 -19.46 -8.00
N ASP A 409 -0.46 -18.72 -7.30
CA ASP A 409 -0.22 -18.86 -5.87
C ASP A 409 -1.27 -18.09 -5.05
N TYR A 410 -1.10 -18.03 -3.74
CA TYR A 410 -1.99 -17.33 -2.81
C TYR A 410 -2.20 -15.87 -3.21
N SER A 411 -1.13 -15.14 -3.43
CA SER A 411 -1.14 -13.72 -3.80
C SER A 411 -1.86 -13.48 -5.13
N THR A 412 -1.54 -14.30 -6.13
CA THR A 412 -2.13 -14.21 -7.47
C THR A 412 -3.62 -14.57 -7.44
N TRP A 413 -4.04 -15.57 -6.67
CA TRP A 413 -5.45 -15.93 -6.52
C TRP A 413 -6.30 -14.78 -5.99
N TYR A 414 -5.85 -14.19 -4.91
CA TYR A 414 -6.59 -13.09 -4.29
C TYR A 414 -6.52 -11.80 -5.11
N LYS A 415 -5.44 -11.58 -5.84
CA LYS A 415 -5.37 -10.44 -6.78
C LYS A 415 -6.33 -10.61 -7.96
N ILE A 416 -6.43 -11.83 -8.53
CA ILE A 416 -7.43 -12.13 -9.57
C ILE A 416 -8.84 -11.87 -9.04
N SER A 417 -9.16 -12.38 -7.84
CA SER A 417 -10.48 -12.18 -7.22
C SER A 417 -10.79 -10.70 -6.97
N GLU A 418 -9.83 -9.93 -6.48
CA GLU A 418 -9.97 -8.49 -6.23
C GLU A 418 -10.26 -7.70 -7.52
N ILE A 419 -9.48 -7.93 -8.58
CA ILE A 419 -9.65 -7.24 -9.85
C ILE A 419 -10.96 -7.68 -10.52
N TYR A 420 -11.31 -8.96 -10.45
CA TYR A 420 -12.58 -9.48 -10.95
C TYR A 420 -13.78 -8.78 -10.31
N VAL A 421 -13.80 -8.63 -8.99
CA VAL A 421 -14.87 -7.90 -8.27
C VAL A 421 -14.94 -6.45 -8.75
N GLY A 422 -13.79 -5.78 -8.87
CA GLY A 422 -13.72 -4.40 -9.33
C GLY A 422 -14.27 -4.18 -10.74
N VAL A 423 -13.95 -5.05 -11.70
CA VAL A 423 -14.38 -4.89 -13.10
C VAL A 423 -15.78 -5.46 -13.38
N SER A 424 -16.22 -6.45 -12.60
CA SER A 424 -17.54 -7.09 -12.80
C SER A 424 -18.69 -6.35 -12.11
N ARG A 425 -18.40 -5.40 -11.21
CA ARG A 425 -19.38 -4.67 -10.37
C ARG A 425 -20.30 -5.57 -9.54
N ILE A 426 -19.87 -6.79 -9.22
CA ILE A 426 -20.68 -7.72 -8.41
C ILE A 426 -20.99 -7.11 -7.03
N ALA A 427 -20.09 -6.29 -6.47
CA ALA A 427 -20.30 -5.61 -5.19
C ALA A 427 -21.38 -4.52 -5.21
N GLU A 428 -21.78 -4.02 -6.40
CA GLU A 428 -22.86 -3.01 -6.52
C GLU A 428 -24.26 -3.63 -6.58
N LEU A 429 -24.36 -4.96 -6.66
CA LEU A 429 -25.61 -5.71 -6.81
C LEU A 429 -26.11 -6.35 -5.50
N VAL A 430 -25.44 -6.07 -4.35
CA VAL A 430 -25.79 -6.63 -3.04
C VAL A 430 -26.32 -5.56 -2.11
#